data_14d856853b04b7bc1461e67f5812227d
#
_entry.id   14d856853b04b7bc1461e67f5812227d
#
_cell.length_a   1.000
_cell.length_b   1.000
_cell.length_c   1.000
_cell.angle_alpha   90.00
_cell.angle_beta   90.00
_cell.angle_gamma   90.00
#
_symmetry.space_group_name_H-M   'P 1'
#
loop_
_entity.id
_entity.type
_entity.pdbx_description
1 polymer ?
#
loop_
_entity_poly.entity_id
_entity_poly.type
_entity_poly.pdbx_seq_one_letter_code
_entity_poly.pdbx_strand_id
1 'polypeptide(L)'
;MQLTTKLSAALLLALGSSTAFAAEAVNSEHQISGNIAVLSSYNSRGMTNSPENDKVTIQGGLDYSHASGFYAGYWGSTIGYSLTDYDDEVGDYTGSDTFEHDFYLGYNGSINADWGYNLGAVYYYYYESDADADALESVLGVNYKNLSLTAQTLWNDVNWGNTGDTYVLASYSHPLPRDFTLNTSLGVSYYNDDTSKYFDTTEDFGFRHFTAGLSHPLGNTGADMSVDMIFAGYNRVDEKQKNKVVFGLSYNF
;
A
#
# COMPACT_ATOMS: atom_id res chain seq x y z
N MET A 1 -30.39 -18.02 -13.72
CA MET A 1 -29.46 -16.90 -13.92
C MET A 1 -28.63 -16.82 -12.67
N GLN A 2 -27.50 -17.57 -12.64
CA GLN A 2 -26.61 -17.63 -11.47
C GLN A 2 -25.69 -16.40 -11.54
N LEU A 3 -25.83 -15.47 -10.59
CA LEU A 3 -24.83 -14.44 -10.35
C LEU A 3 -23.64 -15.14 -9.67
N THR A 4 -22.62 -15.44 -10.44
CA THR A 4 -21.30 -15.78 -9.89
C THR A 4 -20.66 -14.48 -9.40
N THR A 5 -20.71 -14.25 -8.09
CA THR A 5 -19.98 -13.16 -7.42
C THR A 5 -18.48 -13.47 -7.55
N LYS A 6 -17.79 -12.70 -8.36
CA LYS A 6 -16.35 -12.80 -8.53
C LYS A 6 -15.69 -12.15 -7.31
N LEU A 7 -15.01 -12.94 -6.49
CA LEU A 7 -14.08 -12.43 -5.48
C LEU A 7 -12.81 -11.98 -6.20
N SER A 8 -12.66 -10.68 -6.40
CA SER A 8 -11.37 -10.10 -6.74
C SER A 8 -10.63 -9.84 -5.43
N ALA A 9 -9.67 -10.70 -5.12
CA ALA A 9 -8.76 -10.45 -4.01
C ALA A 9 -7.71 -9.42 -4.48
N ALA A 10 -7.98 -8.15 -4.26
CA ALA A 10 -6.94 -7.13 -4.35
C ALA A 10 -6.15 -7.13 -3.05
N LEU A 11 -4.89 -7.56 -3.09
CA LEU A 11 -3.95 -7.30 -2.02
C LEU A 11 -3.71 -5.78 -2.01
N LEU A 12 -4.31 -5.10 -1.06
CA LEU A 12 -4.05 -3.70 -0.78
C LEU A 12 -2.73 -3.60 0.00
N LEU A 13 -1.60 -3.65 -0.70
CA LEU A 13 -0.42 -2.95 -0.23
C LEU A 13 -0.83 -1.47 -0.12
N ALA A 14 -0.52 -0.82 1.01
CA ALA A 14 -1.05 0.48 1.41
C ALA A 14 -0.54 1.64 0.55
N LEU A 15 -0.88 1.62 -0.74
CA LEU A 15 -0.52 2.66 -1.70
C LEU A 15 -1.78 3.05 -2.46
N GLY A 16 -2.18 4.29 -2.25
CA GLY A 16 -3.42 4.88 -2.69
C GLY A 16 -3.85 4.48 -4.10
N SER A 17 -5.12 4.16 -4.20
CA SER A 17 -5.91 3.78 -5.37
C SER A 17 -5.99 2.28 -5.67
N SER A 18 -6.82 1.57 -4.89
CA SER A 18 -7.27 0.22 -5.25
C SER A 18 -8.45 0.31 -6.22
N THR A 19 -8.19 0.24 -7.49
CA THR A 19 -9.23 -0.15 -8.43
C THR A 19 -9.42 -1.66 -8.32
N ALA A 20 -10.57 -2.08 -7.80
CA ALA A 20 -10.96 -3.49 -7.83
C ALA A 20 -11.20 -3.89 -9.30
N PHE A 21 -10.22 -4.56 -9.92
CA PHE A 21 -10.38 -5.05 -11.28
C PHE A 21 -11.24 -6.30 -11.29
N ALA A 22 -12.38 -6.19 -11.97
CA ALA A 22 -13.10 -7.35 -12.46
C ALA A 22 -12.35 -7.85 -13.72
N ALA A 23 -11.29 -8.63 -13.54
CA ALA A 23 -10.78 -9.45 -14.62
C ALA A 23 -11.91 -10.39 -15.08
N GLU A 24 -12.17 -10.49 -16.38
CA GLU A 24 -13.03 -11.52 -16.92
C GLU A 24 -12.52 -12.89 -16.41
N ALA A 25 -13.43 -13.73 -15.90
CA ALA A 25 -13.07 -15.03 -15.39
C ALA A 25 -12.52 -15.89 -16.53
N VAL A 26 -11.23 -15.84 -16.72
CA VAL A 26 -10.51 -16.92 -17.40
C VAL A 26 -10.62 -18.10 -16.46
N ASN A 27 -11.17 -19.23 -16.92
CA ASN A 27 -11.26 -20.50 -16.19
C ASN A 27 -9.86 -21.14 -16.05
N SER A 28 -8.86 -20.37 -15.66
CA SER A 28 -7.48 -20.81 -15.48
C SER A 28 -7.22 -21.02 -13.99
N GLU A 29 -6.63 -22.15 -13.67
CA GLU A 29 -6.16 -22.46 -12.33
C GLU A 29 -5.06 -21.49 -11.87
N HIS A 30 -4.33 -20.92 -12.85
CA HIS A 30 -3.26 -19.95 -12.67
C HIS A 30 -3.62 -18.65 -13.38
N GLN A 31 -3.44 -17.51 -12.71
CA GLN A 31 -3.65 -16.18 -13.26
C GLN A 31 -2.41 -15.32 -13.01
N ILE A 32 -2.04 -14.52 -13.98
CA ILE A 32 -1.02 -13.48 -13.86
C ILE A 32 -1.67 -12.18 -14.28
N SER A 33 -1.48 -11.14 -13.51
CA SER A 33 -1.88 -9.77 -13.80
C SER A 33 -0.73 -8.81 -13.49
N GLY A 34 -0.82 -7.60 -14.00
CA GLY A 34 0.16 -6.58 -13.71
C GLY A 34 -0.47 -5.20 -13.73
N ASN A 35 0.26 -4.26 -13.13
CA ASN A 35 -0.12 -2.85 -13.13
C ASN A 35 1.10 -1.96 -13.23
N ILE A 36 0.89 -0.74 -13.73
CA ILE A 36 1.84 0.36 -13.66
C ILE A 36 1.08 1.64 -13.38
N ALA A 37 1.62 2.52 -12.55
CA ALA A 37 1.04 3.81 -12.24
C ALA A 37 2.08 4.92 -12.19
N VAL A 38 1.64 6.12 -12.52
CA VAL A 38 2.37 7.37 -12.29
C VAL A 38 1.53 8.22 -11.34
N LEU A 39 2.09 8.58 -10.19
CA LEU A 39 1.43 9.42 -9.20
C LEU A 39 2.19 10.73 -9.04
N SER A 40 1.46 11.80 -8.71
CA SER A 40 2.08 13.11 -8.49
C SER A 40 3.00 13.17 -7.27
N SER A 41 2.92 12.20 -6.37
CA SER A 41 3.86 11.98 -5.27
C SER A 41 3.73 10.59 -4.67
N TYR A 42 4.84 10.06 -4.12
CA TYR A 42 4.82 8.89 -3.27
C TYR A 42 4.07 9.19 -1.96
N ASN A 43 3.29 8.25 -1.48
CA ASN A 43 2.62 8.36 -0.20
C ASN A 43 2.43 6.98 0.43
N SER A 44 3.14 6.72 1.51
CA SER A 44 3.01 5.48 2.30
C SER A 44 2.37 5.80 3.64
N ARG A 45 1.28 5.08 3.98
CA ARG A 45 0.64 5.09 5.31
C ARG A 45 0.36 6.49 5.88
N GLY A 46 0.02 7.46 5.01
CA GLY A 46 -0.25 8.83 5.41
C GLY A 46 0.99 9.66 5.75
N MET A 47 2.19 9.20 5.41
CA MET A 47 3.41 10.01 5.44
C MET A 47 3.38 10.98 4.26
N THR A 48 3.17 12.25 4.54
CA THR A 48 2.96 13.31 3.54
C THR A 48 3.91 14.50 3.68
N ASN A 49 4.80 14.46 4.65
CA ASN A 49 5.90 15.43 4.79
C ASN A 49 7.09 15.00 3.92
N SER A 50 8.02 15.94 3.65
CA SER A 50 9.30 15.61 3.01
C SER A 50 10.08 14.60 3.84
N PRO A 51 10.89 13.73 3.21
CA PRO A 51 11.18 13.67 1.76
C PRO A 51 10.18 12.83 0.94
N GLU A 52 9.29 12.05 1.56
CA GLU A 52 8.51 10.96 0.95
C GLU A 52 7.61 11.42 -0.20
N ASN A 53 7.21 12.67 -0.23
CA ASN A 53 6.29 13.13 -1.28
C ASN A 53 6.71 14.40 -2.03
N ASP A 54 7.99 14.59 -2.20
CA ASP A 54 8.54 15.74 -2.93
C ASP A 54 8.58 15.54 -4.45
N LYS A 55 8.51 14.29 -4.91
CA LYS A 55 8.68 13.95 -6.34
C LYS A 55 7.52 13.11 -6.87
N VAL A 56 7.35 13.16 -8.20
CA VAL A 56 6.50 12.21 -8.93
C VAL A 56 7.05 10.81 -8.77
N THR A 57 6.16 9.85 -8.53
CA THR A 57 6.53 8.44 -8.40
C THR A 57 6.02 7.61 -9.58
N ILE A 58 6.82 6.62 -9.99
CA ILE A 58 6.43 5.56 -10.90
C ILE A 58 6.45 4.27 -10.10
N GLN A 59 5.35 3.55 -10.14
CA GLN A 59 5.17 2.33 -9.37
C GLN A 59 4.41 1.27 -10.16
N GLY A 60 4.57 0.00 -9.79
CA GLY A 60 3.84 -1.08 -10.44
C GLY A 60 4.32 -2.45 -10.04
N GLY A 61 3.62 -3.48 -10.50
CA GLY A 61 3.92 -4.83 -10.09
C GLY A 61 3.35 -5.91 -10.97
N LEU A 62 3.65 -7.14 -10.58
CA LEU A 62 3.13 -8.37 -11.16
C LEU A 62 2.58 -9.27 -10.05
N ASP A 63 1.38 -9.78 -10.26
CA ASP A 63 0.67 -10.66 -9.35
C ASP A 63 0.46 -12.02 -9.99
N TYR A 64 0.74 -13.06 -9.23
CA TYR A 64 0.32 -14.42 -9.51
C TYR A 64 -0.75 -14.84 -8.51
N SER A 65 -1.83 -15.43 -8.98
CA SER A 65 -2.85 -16.04 -8.14
C SER A 65 -3.23 -17.43 -8.64
N HIS A 66 -3.53 -18.33 -7.70
CA HIS A 66 -3.95 -19.70 -7.94
C HIS A 66 -5.38 -19.93 -7.44
N ALA A 67 -6.13 -20.79 -8.13
CA ALA A 67 -7.52 -21.09 -7.77
C ALA A 67 -7.72 -21.66 -6.35
N SER A 68 -6.65 -22.18 -5.72
CA SER A 68 -6.68 -22.59 -4.31
C SER A 68 -6.76 -21.44 -3.33
N GLY A 69 -6.50 -20.20 -3.76
CA GLY A 69 -6.38 -19.01 -2.93
C GLY A 69 -4.94 -18.57 -2.65
N PHE A 70 -3.93 -19.39 -2.98
CA PHE A 70 -2.52 -18.96 -2.90
C PHE A 70 -2.25 -17.82 -3.89
N TYR A 71 -1.46 -16.83 -3.44
CA TYR A 71 -0.94 -15.77 -4.28
C TYR A 71 0.51 -15.45 -3.95
N ALA A 72 1.23 -14.89 -4.91
CA ALA A 72 2.54 -14.28 -4.71
C ALA A 72 2.70 -13.13 -5.71
N GLY A 73 3.53 -12.16 -5.40
CA GLY A 73 3.75 -11.06 -6.31
C GLY A 73 4.98 -10.24 -5.97
N TYR A 74 5.20 -9.28 -6.82
CA TYR A 74 6.21 -8.25 -6.72
C TYR A 74 5.58 -6.91 -7.01
N TRP A 75 5.92 -5.91 -6.23
CA TRP A 75 5.64 -4.53 -6.50
C TRP A 75 6.90 -3.69 -6.31
N GLY A 76 6.99 -2.55 -6.98
CA GLY A 76 8.12 -1.64 -6.81
C GLY A 76 7.74 -0.20 -7.09
N SER A 77 8.48 0.73 -6.51
CA SER A 77 8.25 2.16 -6.62
C SER A 77 9.52 2.98 -6.52
N THR A 78 9.59 4.05 -7.32
CA THR A 78 10.51 5.15 -7.00
C THR A 78 9.99 5.87 -5.75
N ILE A 79 10.83 6.07 -4.73
CA ILE A 79 10.44 6.78 -3.52
C ILE A 79 10.81 8.26 -3.55
N GLY A 80 11.73 8.65 -4.46
CA GLY A 80 12.07 10.04 -4.72
C GLY A 80 13.04 10.66 -3.72
N TYR A 81 13.69 9.84 -2.89
CA TYR A 81 14.77 10.23 -1.98
C TYR A 81 15.81 9.10 -1.88
N SER A 82 17.02 9.44 -1.38
CA SER A 82 18.10 8.48 -1.26
C SER A 82 18.08 7.77 0.08
N LEU A 83 18.51 6.50 0.09
CA LEU A 83 18.90 5.72 1.27
C LEU A 83 20.32 5.16 1.08
N THR A 84 21.09 5.72 0.14
CA THR A 84 22.46 5.30 -0.21
C THR A 84 23.44 6.45 0.03
N ASP A 85 24.70 6.14 0.24
CA ASP A 85 25.79 7.11 0.41
C ASP A 85 25.54 8.09 1.55
N TYR A 86 25.41 7.56 2.78
CA TYR A 86 25.27 8.39 3.96
C TYR A 86 26.54 9.19 4.22
N ASP A 87 26.42 10.51 4.27
CA ASP A 87 27.53 11.46 4.50
C ASP A 87 27.50 11.96 5.95
N ASP A 88 28.46 11.52 6.75
CA ASP A 88 28.61 11.92 8.17
C ASP A 88 28.84 13.43 8.37
N GLU A 89 29.43 14.12 7.38
CA GLU A 89 29.68 15.58 7.46
C GLU A 89 28.40 16.38 7.23
N VAL A 90 27.52 15.87 6.38
CA VAL A 90 26.21 16.47 6.06
C VAL A 90 25.14 15.99 7.04
N GLY A 91 25.27 14.75 7.54
CA GLY A 91 24.30 14.08 8.38
C GLY A 91 23.05 13.62 7.61
N ASP A 92 23.19 13.32 6.33
CA ASP A 92 22.10 12.94 5.43
C ASP A 92 22.61 12.02 4.31
N TYR A 93 21.68 11.42 3.55
CA TYR A 93 21.98 10.59 2.38
C TYR A 93 22.18 11.45 1.13
N THR A 94 23.32 11.30 0.46
CA THR A 94 23.72 12.13 -0.69
C THR A 94 23.72 11.39 -2.03
N GLY A 95 23.42 10.08 -2.02
CA GLY A 95 23.39 9.24 -3.20
C GLY A 95 22.19 9.45 -4.12
N SER A 96 21.98 8.51 -5.02
CA SER A 96 20.84 8.52 -5.95
C SER A 96 19.54 8.13 -5.26
N ASP A 97 18.40 8.59 -5.81
CA ASP A 97 17.08 8.19 -5.35
C ASP A 97 16.94 6.66 -5.31
N THR A 98 16.45 6.14 -4.19
CA THR A 98 16.29 4.70 -3.97
C THR A 98 15.01 4.19 -4.62
N PHE A 99 15.02 2.92 -5.00
CA PHE A 99 13.84 2.20 -5.47
C PHE A 99 13.41 1.17 -4.43
N GLU A 100 12.11 1.19 -4.07
CA GLU A 100 11.49 0.21 -3.18
C GLU A 100 11.08 -1.04 -3.94
N HIS A 101 11.40 -2.20 -3.39
CA HIS A 101 11.02 -3.51 -3.92
C HIS A 101 10.26 -4.29 -2.86
N ASP A 102 9.01 -4.66 -3.16
CA ASP A 102 8.16 -5.44 -2.27
C ASP A 102 7.92 -6.82 -2.87
N PHE A 103 8.34 -7.85 -2.16
CA PHE A 103 8.04 -9.25 -2.47
C PHE A 103 7.00 -9.77 -1.49
N TYR A 104 5.90 -10.28 -1.98
CA TYR A 104 4.82 -10.75 -1.13
C TYR A 104 4.27 -12.10 -1.54
N LEU A 105 3.71 -12.79 -0.57
CA LEU A 105 3.00 -14.05 -0.77
C LEU A 105 1.93 -14.23 0.31
N GLY A 106 0.95 -15.09 0.03
CA GLY A 106 -0.08 -15.37 1.02
C GLY A 106 -1.20 -16.26 0.51
N TYR A 107 -2.28 -16.23 1.25
CA TYR A 107 -3.48 -17.01 0.99
C TYR A 107 -4.75 -16.18 1.20
N ASN A 108 -5.61 -16.17 0.20
CA ASN A 108 -6.95 -15.60 0.24
C ASN A 108 -7.97 -16.70 0.44
N GLY A 109 -8.75 -16.62 1.51
CA GLY A 109 -9.82 -17.56 1.79
C GLY A 109 -11.20 -16.90 1.76
N SER A 110 -12.23 -17.70 1.42
CA SER A 110 -13.62 -17.29 1.50
C SER A 110 -14.31 -18.00 2.66
N ILE A 111 -14.98 -17.23 3.52
CA ILE A 111 -15.81 -17.75 4.60
C ILE A 111 -17.23 -18.03 4.07
N ASN A 112 -17.76 -17.12 3.26
CA ASN A 112 -19.04 -17.22 2.56
C ASN A 112 -19.08 -16.21 1.38
N ALA A 113 -20.24 -15.98 0.77
CA ALA A 113 -20.40 -15.09 -0.37
C ALA A 113 -20.04 -13.62 -0.08
N ASP A 114 -20.13 -13.17 1.16
CA ASP A 114 -19.91 -11.78 1.56
C ASP A 114 -18.58 -11.59 2.31
N TRP A 115 -18.05 -12.62 2.98
CA TRP A 115 -16.88 -12.55 3.85
C TRP A 115 -15.70 -13.33 3.30
N GLY A 116 -14.55 -12.70 3.30
CA GLY A 116 -13.26 -13.32 3.01
C GLY A 116 -12.19 -12.92 4.01
N TYR A 117 -11.04 -13.57 3.92
CA TYR A 117 -9.86 -13.26 4.71
C TYR A 117 -8.59 -13.38 3.88
N ASN A 118 -7.55 -12.72 4.34
CA ASN A 118 -6.21 -12.77 3.80
C ASN A 118 -5.20 -13.07 4.91
N LEU A 119 -4.25 -13.95 4.61
CA LEU A 119 -3.09 -14.25 5.47
C LEU A 119 -1.85 -14.18 4.57
N GLY A 120 -0.90 -13.30 4.89
CA GLY A 120 0.26 -13.12 4.02
C GLY A 120 1.46 -12.52 4.75
N ALA A 121 2.50 -12.31 3.97
CA ALA A 121 3.71 -11.59 4.37
C ALA A 121 4.20 -10.74 3.20
N VAL A 122 4.89 -9.66 3.51
CA VAL A 122 5.59 -8.80 2.57
C VAL A 122 7.00 -8.54 3.08
N TYR A 123 7.97 -8.61 2.17
CA TYR A 123 9.36 -8.24 2.40
C TYR A 123 9.67 -7.00 1.57
N TYR A 124 10.00 -5.90 2.24
CA TYR A 124 10.47 -4.65 1.67
C TYR A 124 11.97 -4.72 1.52
N TYR A 125 12.48 -4.39 0.34
CA TYR A 125 13.89 -4.44 0.02
C TYR A 125 14.33 -3.17 -0.69
N TYR A 126 15.41 -2.57 -0.21
CA TYR A 126 15.99 -1.34 -0.74
C TYR A 126 17.42 -1.61 -1.20
N TYR A 127 17.59 -1.83 -2.50
CA TYR A 127 18.88 -2.22 -3.10
C TYR A 127 19.98 -1.20 -2.81
N GLU A 128 21.15 -1.71 -2.38
CA GLU A 128 22.34 -0.91 -2.03
C GLU A 128 22.06 0.19 -0.98
N SER A 129 21.03 0.04 -0.14
CA SER A 129 20.75 0.98 0.94
C SER A 129 21.82 0.89 2.05
N ASP A 130 22.38 2.04 2.45
CA ASP A 130 23.21 2.14 3.66
C ASP A 130 22.35 2.23 4.93
N ALA A 131 21.06 2.53 4.77
CA ALA A 131 20.09 2.53 5.84
C ALA A 131 19.66 1.09 6.19
N ASP A 132 19.40 0.82 7.46
CA ASP A 132 18.75 -0.42 7.90
C ASP A 132 17.23 -0.32 7.63
N ALA A 133 16.85 -0.42 6.35
CA ALA A 133 15.50 -0.15 5.87
C ALA A 133 14.72 -1.42 5.47
N ASP A 134 15.42 -2.52 5.19
CA ASP A 134 14.80 -3.78 4.75
C ASP A 134 13.92 -4.38 5.85
N ALA A 135 12.68 -4.71 5.50
CA ALA A 135 11.68 -5.08 6.48
C ALA A 135 10.86 -6.31 6.08
N LEU A 136 10.45 -7.08 7.07
CA LEU A 136 9.46 -8.13 6.93
C LEU A 136 8.21 -7.78 7.73
N GLU A 137 7.05 -7.84 7.10
CA GLU A 137 5.75 -7.70 7.76
C GLU A 137 4.85 -8.90 7.53
N SER A 138 4.08 -9.28 8.56
CA SER A 138 2.90 -10.13 8.36
C SER A 138 1.70 -9.28 7.95
N VAL A 139 0.84 -9.85 7.12
CA VAL A 139 -0.39 -9.22 6.64
C VAL A 139 -1.59 -10.08 7.03
N LEU A 140 -2.50 -9.51 7.80
CA LEU A 140 -3.77 -10.13 8.17
C LEU A 140 -4.91 -9.26 7.65
N GLY A 141 -5.86 -9.86 6.95
CA GLY A 141 -6.97 -9.12 6.37
C GLY A 141 -8.30 -9.81 6.52
N VAL A 142 -9.36 -9.03 6.63
CA VAL A 142 -10.75 -9.48 6.46
C VAL A 142 -11.46 -8.52 5.52
N ASN A 143 -12.37 -9.07 4.71
CA ASN A 143 -13.20 -8.26 3.84
C ASN A 143 -14.68 -8.64 4.01
N TYR A 144 -15.53 -7.66 3.94
CA TYR A 144 -16.97 -7.78 3.89
C TYR A 144 -17.51 -6.95 2.73
N LYS A 145 -17.90 -7.62 1.65
CA LYS A 145 -18.32 -6.95 0.39
C LYS A 145 -17.25 -5.96 -0.09
N ASN A 146 -17.56 -4.69 -0.10
CA ASN A 146 -16.69 -3.59 -0.58
C ASN A 146 -15.84 -2.97 0.55
N LEU A 147 -15.95 -3.46 1.78
CA LEU A 147 -15.14 -3.01 2.92
C LEU A 147 -14.03 -4.01 3.17
N SER A 148 -12.81 -3.55 3.34
CA SER A 148 -11.67 -4.34 3.81
C SER A 148 -11.05 -3.73 5.06
N LEU A 149 -10.50 -4.58 5.90
CA LEU A 149 -9.69 -4.22 7.05
C LEU A 149 -8.42 -5.06 7.00
N THR A 150 -7.26 -4.43 7.01
CA THR A 150 -5.96 -5.10 7.04
C THR A 150 -5.12 -4.62 8.20
N ALA A 151 -4.30 -5.51 8.76
CA ALA A 151 -3.27 -5.19 9.73
C ALA A 151 -1.93 -5.71 9.19
N GLN A 152 -0.92 -4.84 9.20
CA GLN A 152 0.47 -5.14 8.81
C GLN A 152 1.34 -4.92 10.03
N THR A 153 2.05 -5.97 10.46
CA THR A 153 2.89 -5.95 11.67
C THR A 153 4.33 -6.19 11.31
N LEU A 154 5.19 -5.28 11.72
CA LEU A 154 6.63 -5.29 11.48
C LEU A 154 7.33 -6.34 12.37
N TRP A 155 8.27 -7.12 11.80
CA TRP A 155 8.94 -8.24 12.47
C TRP A 155 10.40 -7.97 12.82
N ASN A 156 10.97 -6.88 12.35
CA ASN A 156 12.33 -6.45 12.66
C ASN A 156 12.39 -4.94 12.84
N ASP A 157 13.35 -4.46 13.64
CA ASP A 157 13.61 -3.04 13.78
C ASP A 157 14.30 -2.52 12.53
N VAL A 158 13.83 -1.36 12.05
CA VAL A 158 14.34 -0.68 10.86
C VAL A 158 14.37 0.83 11.10
N ASN A 159 15.02 1.58 10.22
CA ASN A 159 15.13 3.03 10.34
C ASN A 159 13.79 3.79 10.20
N TRP A 160 12.68 3.12 9.91
CA TRP A 160 11.34 3.70 9.79
C TRP A 160 10.30 3.06 10.72
N GLY A 161 10.69 2.05 11.54
CA GLY A 161 9.78 1.38 12.46
C GLY A 161 10.44 0.41 13.41
N ASN A 162 9.73 0.03 14.47
CA ASN A 162 10.16 -0.95 15.47
C ASN A 162 9.41 -2.27 15.29
N THR A 163 10.06 -3.37 15.70
CA THR A 163 9.41 -4.68 15.77
C THR A 163 8.11 -4.61 16.55
N GLY A 164 7.01 -5.10 15.96
CA GLY A 164 5.68 -5.05 16.57
C GLY A 164 4.85 -3.82 16.19
N ASP A 165 5.44 -2.81 15.54
CA ASP A 165 4.65 -1.73 14.94
C ASP A 165 3.59 -2.31 14.03
N THR A 166 2.36 -1.88 14.21
CA THR A 166 1.24 -2.41 13.46
C THR A 166 0.44 -1.29 12.81
N TYR A 167 0.40 -1.30 11.48
CA TYR A 167 -0.45 -0.40 10.71
C TYR A 167 -1.77 -1.11 10.37
N VAL A 168 -2.88 -0.45 10.70
CA VAL A 168 -4.24 -0.95 10.40
C VAL A 168 -4.91 -0.02 9.41
N LEU A 169 -5.39 -0.59 8.30
CA LEU A 169 -6.07 0.13 7.24
C LEU A 169 -7.49 -0.43 7.04
N ALA A 170 -8.48 0.45 7.16
CA ALA A 170 -9.83 0.19 6.69
C ALA A 170 -10.02 0.87 5.33
N SER A 171 -10.52 0.13 4.32
CA SER A 171 -10.76 0.66 2.97
C SER A 171 -12.16 0.32 2.48
N TYR A 172 -12.79 1.27 1.79
CA TYR A 172 -14.10 1.09 1.21
C TYR A 172 -14.14 1.68 -0.19
N SER A 173 -14.64 0.89 -1.16
CA SER A 173 -14.81 1.30 -2.56
C SER A 173 -16.27 1.21 -2.97
N HIS A 174 -16.78 2.24 -3.64
CA HIS A 174 -18.18 2.31 -4.06
C HIS A 174 -18.32 2.84 -5.48
N PRO A 175 -18.95 2.07 -6.39
CA PRO A 175 -19.24 2.54 -7.74
C PRO A 175 -20.28 3.66 -7.70
N LEU A 176 -20.00 4.73 -8.44
CA LEU A 176 -20.86 5.88 -8.63
C LEU A 176 -21.40 5.93 -10.08
N PRO A 177 -22.44 6.74 -10.37
CA PRO A 177 -22.88 6.96 -11.74
C PRO A 177 -21.77 7.47 -12.65
N ARG A 178 -21.87 7.15 -13.95
CA ARG A 178 -20.94 7.57 -15.01
C ARG A 178 -19.52 7.01 -14.83
N ASP A 179 -19.43 5.77 -14.41
CA ASP A 179 -18.18 5.01 -14.25
C ASP A 179 -17.17 5.60 -13.23
N PHE A 180 -17.60 6.56 -12.42
CA PHE A 180 -16.80 6.99 -11.28
C PHE A 180 -16.80 5.94 -10.18
N THR A 181 -15.68 5.84 -9.46
CA THR A 181 -15.58 5.06 -8.23
C THR A 181 -15.11 5.96 -7.11
N LEU A 182 -15.85 5.95 -6.00
CA LEU A 182 -15.42 6.55 -4.73
C LEU A 182 -14.55 5.55 -4.00
N ASN A 183 -13.33 5.95 -3.65
CA ASN A 183 -12.40 5.18 -2.83
C ASN A 183 -12.14 5.95 -1.53
N THR A 184 -12.30 5.28 -0.39
CA THR A 184 -12.00 5.88 0.90
C THR A 184 -11.18 4.94 1.74
N SER A 185 -10.28 5.50 2.55
CA SER A 185 -9.50 4.72 3.50
C SER A 185 -9.23 5.47 4.79
N LEU A 186 -9.07 4.72 5.88
CA LEU A 186 -8.72 5.20 7.21
C LEU A 186 -7.56 4.37 7.72
N GLY A 187 -6.44 5.03 7.99
CA GLY A 187 -5.23 4.42 8.54
C GLY A 187 -4.97 4.82 9.97
N VAL A 188 -4.62 3.85 10.80
CA VAL A 188 -4.15 4.04 12.17
C VAL A 188 -2.91 3.18 12.41
N SER A 189 -2.04 3.60 13.33
CA SER A 189 -0.86 2.83 13.73
C SER A 189 -0.87 2.59 15.22
N TYR A 190 -0.47 1.39 15.60
CA TYR A 190 0.06 1.08 16.91
C TYR A 190 1.59 1.07 16.81
N TYR A 191 2.27 1.78 17.69
CA TYR A 191 3.72 1.90 17.73
C TYR A 191 4.25 1.18 18.97
N ASN A 192 5.19 0.27 18.75
CA ASN A 192 5.87 -0.45 19.82
C ASN A 192 7.25 0.17 20.06
N ASP A 193 7.55 0.53 21.30
CA ASP A 193 8.84 1.08 21.70
C ASP A 193 9.64 0.14 22.64
N ASP A 194 9.05 -1.01 23.05
CA ASP A 194 9.66 -1.96 23.97
C ASP A 194 11.01 -2.52 23.46
N THR A 195 11.22 -2.50 22.14
CA THR A 195 12.42 -3.04 21.49
C THR A 195 13.16 -1.96 20.70
N SER A 196 12.88 -0.69 20.94
CA SER A 196 13.35 0.43 20.14
C SER A 196 14.87 0.41 19.94
N LYS A 197 15.28 0.39 18.67
CA LYS A 197 16.67 0.58 18.22
C LYS A 197 16.87 1.98 17.64
N TYR A 198 15.85 2.51 16.99
CA TYR A 198 15.93 3.76 16.23
C TYR A 198 15.03 4.86 16.77
N PHE A 199 13.89 4.51 17.39
CA PHE A 199 12.86 5.49 17.73
C PHE A 199 12.34 5.34 19.15
N ASP A 200 12.38 6.44 19.88
CA ASP A 200 11.50 6.65 21.01
C ASP A 200 10.10 7.00 20.48
N THR A 201 9.07 6.47 21.10
CA THR A 201 7.68 6.68 20.73
C THR A 201 7.02 7.63 21.72
N THR A 202 6.35 8.67 21.24
CA THR A 202 5.62 9.61 22.13
C THR A 202 4.19 9.15 22.38
N GLU A 203 3.61 8.41 21.43
CA GLU A 203 2.23 7.94 21.50
C GLU A 203 2.15 6.49 20.98
N ASP A 204 1.62 5.56 21.77
CA ASP A 204 1.48 4.15 21.36
C ASP A 204 0.47 3.95 20.22
N PHE A 205 -0.47 4.88 20.05
CA PHE A 205 -1.52 4.76 19.05
C PHE A 205 -1.77 6.08 18.33
N GLY A 206 -1.69 6.09 17.00
CA GLY A 206 -1.82 7.29 16.20
C GLY A 206 -2.81 7.16 15.03
N PHE A 207 -3.65 8.19 14.84
CA PHE A 207 -4.36 8.41 13.59
C PHE A 207 -3.36 8.83 12.50
N ARG A 208 -3.29 8.03 11.42
CA ARG A 208 -2.35 8.27 10.33
C ARG A 208 -2.94 9.10 9.21
N HIS A 209 -4.09 8.71 8.69
CA HIS A 209 -4.78 9.44 7.63
C HIS A 209 -6.23 9.01 7.47
N PHE A 210 -7.00 9.90 6.86
CA PHE A 210 -8.22 9.58 6.12
C PHE A 210 -8.02 10.02 4.67
N THR A 211 -8.28 9.13 3.71
CA THR A 211 -8.20 9.45 2.29
C THR A 211 -9.58 9.34 1.67
N ALA A 212 -9.93 10.33 0.85
CA ALA A 212 -11.11 10.31 0.00
C ALA A 212 -10.68 10.57 -1.44
N GLY A 213 -10.96 9.63 -2.33
CA GLY A 213 -10.54 9.68 -3.72
C GLY A 213 -11.65 9.34 -4.69
N LEU A 214 -11.50 9.82 -5.92
CA LEU A 214 -12.31 9.45 -7.06
C LEU A 214 -11.43 8.89 -8.16
N SER A 215 -11.85 7.78 -8.77
CA SER A 215 -11.24 7.25 -9.98
C SER A 215 -12.25 7.14 -11.10
N HIS A 216 -11.74 7.15 -12.34
CA HIS A 216 -12.55 7.06 -13.57
C HIS A 216 -11.73 6.40 -14.68
N PRO A 217 -12.27 5.38 -15.37
CA PRO A 217 -11.59 4.75 -16.50
C PRO A 217 -11.47 5.71 -17.69
N LEU A 218 -10.37 5.63 -18.41
CA LEU A 218 -10.14 6.37 -19.65
C LEU A 218 -10.71 5.61 -20.85
N GLY A 219 -12.02 5.54 -20.93
CA GLY A 219 -12.72 4.79 -21.97
C GLY A 219 -12.40 3.30 -21.88
N ASN A 220 -12.02 2.68 -23.01
CA ASN A 220 -11.72 1.25 -23.11
C ASN A 220 -10.20 0.98 -23.21
N THR A 221 -9.37 1.88 -22.67
CA THR A 221 -7.91 1.79 -22.80
C THR A 221 -7.25 0.83 -21.79
N GLY A 222 -7.96 0.45 -20.72
CA GLY A 222 -7.39 -0.23 -19.55
C GLY A 222 -6.69 0.73 -18.57
N ALA A 223 -6.67 2.02 -18.89
CA ALA A 223 -6.10 3.04 -18.00
C ALA A 223 -7.20 3.72 -17.17
N ASP A 224 -6.84 4.07 -15.92
CA ASP A 224 -7.66 4.82 -14.99
C ASP A 224 -6.94 6.09 -14.55
N MET A 225 -7.69 7.17 -14.38
CA MET A 225 -7.23 8.38 -13.71
C MET A 225 -7.81 8.43 -12.30
N SER A 226 -7.05 8.98 -11.36
CA SER A 226 -7.50 9.20 -9.98
C SER A 226 -7.12 10.57 -9.45
N VAL A 227 -7.87 11.01 -8.45
CA VAL A 227 -7.54 12.14 -7.58
C VAL A 227 -7.89 11.74 -6.15
N ASP A 228 -6.91 11.83 -5.26
CA ASP A 228 -7.04 11.46 -3.86
C ASP A 228 -6.72 12.65 -2.98
N MET A 229 -7.61 12.95 -2.02
CA MET A 229 -7.37 13.94 -0.97
C MET A 229 -7.02 13.19 0.31
N ILE A 230 -5.80 13.40 0.80
CA ILE A 230 -5.27 12.81 2.02
C ILE A 230 -5.39 13.85 3.14
N PHE A 231 -6.19 13.53 4.14
CA PHE A 231 -6.27 14.25 5.41
C PHE A 231 -5.33 13.55 6.39
N ALA A 232 -4.11 14.03 6.47
CA ALA A 232 -3.07 13.36 7.22
C ALA A 232 -3.15 13.64 8.72
N GLY A 233 -2.75 12.65 9.51
CA GLY A 233 -2.68 12.68 10.96
C GLY A 233 -1.29 13.05 11.48
N TYR A 234 -0.75 12.20 12.34
CA TYR A 234 0.53 12.39 13.00
C TYR A 234 1.42 11.16 12.82
N ASN A 235 2.74 11.35 12.85
CA ASN A 235 3.70 10.25 12.90
C ASN A 235 3.96 9.83 14.36
N ARG A 236 4.88 8.86 14.58
CA ARG A 236 5.19 8.28 15.89
C ARG A 236 5.78 9.26 16.91
N VAL A 237 6.35 10.37 16.46
CA VAL A 237 6.91 11.42 17.31
C VAL A 237 5.99 12.63 17.42
N ASP A 238 4.69 12.44 17.20
CA ASP A 238 3.62 13.44 17.25
C ASP A 238 3.83 14.62 16.27
N GLU A 239 4.56 14.41 15.19
CA GLU A 239 4.71 15.39 14.14
C GLU A 239 3.51 15.36 13.20
N LYS A 240 2.84 16.52 13.05
CA LYS A 240 1.69 16.69 12.16
C LYS A 240 2.12 16.53 10.70
N GLN A 241 1.46 15.63 9.99
CA GLN A 241 1.59 15.45 8.56
C GLN A 241 0.70 16.43 7.78
N LYS A 242 1.12 16.83 6.57
CA LYS A 242 0.40 17.79 5.72
C LYS A 242 -0.74 17.11 4.97
N ASN A 243 -1.89 17.79 4.85
CA ASN A 243 -2.91 17.34 3.91
C ASN A 243 -2.38 17.46 2.48
N LYS A 244 -2.67 16.47 1.62
CA LYS A 244 -2.14 16.42 0.27
C LYS A 244 -3.18 15.97 -0.74
N VAL A 245 -3.12 16.53 -1.94
CA VAL A 245 -3.84 16.02 -3.12
C VAL A 245 -2.85 15.25 -3.98
N VAL A 246 -3.20 14.02 -4.34
CA VAL A 246 -2.42 13.17 -5.22
C VAL A 246 -3.22 12.89 -6.49
N PHE A 247 -2.62 13.12 -7.64
CA PHE A 247 -3.16 12.74 -8.94
C PHE A 247 -2.49 11.47 -9.41
N GLY A 248 -3.27 10.57 -9.99
CA GLY A 248 -2.80 9.28 -10.48
C GLY A 248 -3.27 8.98 -11.90
N LEU A 249 -2.42 8.26 -12.62
CA LEU A 249 -2.74 7.57 -13.86
C LEU A 249 -2.20 6.16 -13.74
N SER A 250 -3.08 5.16 -13.86
CA SER A 250 -2.72 3.75 -13.77
C SER A 250 -3.16 2.98 -15.01
N TYR A 251 -2.45 1.89 -15.30
CA TYR A 251 -2.79 0.94 -16.35
C TYR A 251 -2.66 -0.47 -15.79
N ASN A 252 -3.65 -1.30 -16.11
CA ASN A 252 -3.72 -2.68 -15.63
C ASN A 252 -3.86 -3.65 -16.79
N PHE A 253 -3.23 -4.80 -16.72
CA PHE A 253 -3.17 -5.80 -17.80
C PHE A 253 -3.08 -7.24 -17.26
#